data_81f46a7f9f4dd3e1853ab12b268946b4
#
_entry.id   81f46a7f9f4dd3e1853ab12b268946b4
#
_cell.length_a   1.000
_cell.length_b   1.000
_cell.length_c   1.000
_cell.angle_alpha   90.00
_cell.angle_beta   90.00
_cell.angle_gamma   90.00
#
_symmetry.space_group_name_H-M   'P 1'
#
loop_
_entity.id
_entity.type
_entity.pdbx_description
1 polymer ?
#
loop_
_entity_poly.entity_id
_entity_poly.type
_entity_poly.pdbx_seq_one_letter_code
_entity_poly.pdbx_strand_id
1 'polypeptide(L)'
;MLTIDHQAGVTLLRLQRPERGNALGPMLVEGLISAASEAFANTSVHTLVLQGEGRHFCTGLDLSDLATLSDADLLLRLVRIETLLAMLWHAPIRTVAQAKGRTWGAGADLL
;
A
#
# COMPACT_ATOMS: atom_id res chain seq x y z
N MET A 1 -2.41 -7.90 8.12
CA MET A 1 -2.33 -6.51 7.63
C MET A 1 -2.69 -6.34 6.16
N LEU A 2 -2.45 -7.34 5.37
CA LEU A 2 -2.70 -7.30 3.94
C LEU A 2 -3.32 -8.61 3.49
N THR A 3 -4.42 -8.52 2.76
CA THR A 3 -5.05 -9.68 2.11
C THR A 3 -4.79 -9.60 0.62
N ILE A 4 -4.45 -10.73 0.01
CA ILE A 4 -4.14 -10.83 -1.41
C ILE A 4 -5.10 -11.83 -2.04
N ASP A 5 -5.86 -11.40 -3.03
CA ASP A 5 -6.74 -12.26 -3.81
C ASP A 5 -6.38 -12.18 -5.30
N HIS A 6 -6.46 -13.32 -5.98
CA HIS A 6 -6.24 -13.40 -7.42
C HIS A 6 -7.49 -14.01 -8.08
N GLN A 7 -8.04 -13.31 -9.06
CA GLN A 7 -9.20 -13.81 -9.79
C GLN A 7 -9.27 -13.21 -11.19
N ALA A 8 -9.34 -14.06 -12.20
CA ALA A 8 -9.57 -13.66 -13.60
C ALA A 8 -8.61 -12.56 -14.10
N GLY A 9 -7.33 -12.68 -13.79
CA GLY A 9 -6.30 -11.70 -14.21
C GLY A 9 -6.22 -10.45 -13.33
N VAL A 10 -6.98 -10.40 -12.24
CA VAL A 10 -6.99 -9.29 -11.30
C VAL A 10 -6.35 -9.72 -9.99
N THR A 11 -5.40 -8.94 -9.51
CA THR A 11 -4.86 -9.08 -8.15
C THR A 11 -5.46 -7.98 -7.29
N LEU A 12 -6.15 -8.37 -6.23
CA LEU A 12 -6.74 -7.47 -5.25
C LEU A 12 -5.89 -7.45 -3.98
N LEU A 13 -5.40 -6.29 -3.62
CA LEU A 13 -4.69 -6.06 -2.36
C LEU A 13 -5.59 -5.24 -1.44
N ARG A 14 -5.96 -5.84 -0.31
CA ARG A 14 -6.78 -5.15 0.69
C ARG A 14 -5.93 -4.82 1.91
N LEU A 15 -5.85 -3.53 2.21
CA LEU A 15 -5.20 -3.05 3.43
C LEU A 15 -6.07 -3.46 4.62
N GLN A 16 -5.51 -4.20 5.55
CA GLN A 16 -6.28 -4.88 6.61
C GLN A 16 -5.77 -4.52 8.00
N ARG A 17 -5.74 -3.22 8.26
CA ARG A 17 -5.39 -2.65 9.55
C ARG A 17 -6.38 -1.54 9.91
N PRO A 18 -7.70 -1.85 9.95
CA PRO A 18 -8.74 -0.84 10.08
C PRO A 18 -8.70 -0.08 11.41
N GLU A 19 -8.22 -0.70 12.49
CA GLU A 19 -8.05 -0.09 13.81
C GLU A 19 -7.04 1.06 13.82
N ARG A 20 -6.20 1.14 12.80
CA ARG A 20 -5.22 2.21 12.58
C ARG A 20 -5.49 3.00 11.31
N GLY A 21 -6.72 2.91 10.78
CA GLY A 21 -7.08 3.59 9.53
C GLY A 21 -6.24 3.15 8.35
N ASN A 22 -5.71 1.92 8.35
CA ASN A 22 -4.80 1.38 7.34
C ASN A 22 -3.54 2.24 7.16
N ALA A 23 -3.04 2.83 8.24
CA ALA A 23 -1.82 3.64 8.21
C ALA A 23 -0.61 2.82 7.71
N LEU A 24 0.25 3.48 6.95
CA LEU A 24 1.41 2.86 6.30
C LEU A 24 2.56 2.72 7.30
N GLY A 25 2.63 1.58 7.97
CA GLY A 25 3.77 1.17 8.77
C GLY A 25 4.72 0.29 7.95
N PRO A 26 5.90 -0.06 8.51
CA PRO A 26 6.93 -0.81 7.75
C PRO A 26 6.44 -2.15 7.23
N MET A 27 5.71 -2.92 8.03
CA MET A 27 5.24 -4.25 7.63
C MET A 27 4.21 -4.18 6.50
N LEU A 28 3.29 -3.23 6.57
CA LEU A 28 2.28 -3.06 5.53
C LEU A 28 2.94 -2.62 4.21
N VAL A 29 3.87 -1.67 4.28
CA VAL A 29 4.60 -1.20 3.10
C VAL A 29 5.41 -2.32 2.45
N GLU A 30 6.14 -3.13 3.24
CA GLU A 30 6.87 -4.28 2.72
C GLU A 30 5.94 -5.30 2.08
N GLY A 31 4.81 -5.58 2.70
CA GLY A 31 3.80 -6.47 2.13
C GLY A 31 3.25 -5.97 0.80
N LEU A 32 2.99 -4.67 0.69
CA LEU A 32 2.52 -4.05 -0.55
C LEU A 32 3.57 -4.11 -1.64
N ILE A 33 4.84 -3.82 -1.32
CA ILE A 33 5.93 -3.90 -2.29
C ILE A 33 6.09 -5.34 -2.81
N SER A 34 6.12 -6.33 -1.92
CA SER A 34 6.22 -7.73 -2.31
C SER A 34 5.05 -8.18 -3.19
N ALA A 35 3.83 -7.87 -2.77
CA ALA A 35 2.63 -8.29 -3.50
C ALA A 35 2.53 -7.62 -4.87
N ALA A 36 2.88 -6.33 -4.95
CA ALA A 36 2.90 -5.63 -6.22
C ALA A 36 3.98 -6.19 -7.16
N SER A 37 5.18 -6.47 -6.63
CA SER A 37 6.25 -7.09 -7.42
C SER A 37 5.83 -8.43 -8.01
N GLU A 38 5.18 -9.28 -7.23
CA GLU A 38 4.69 -10.57 -7.71
C GLU A 38 3.62 -10.39 -8.79
N ALA A 39 2.67 -9.48 -8.58
CA ALA A 39 1.62 -9.21 -9.56
C ALA A 39 2.19 -8.70 -10.88
N PHE A 40 3.17 -7.80 -10.83
CA PHE A 40 3.79 -7.23 -12.03
C PHE A 40 4.64 -8.23 -12.78
N ALA A 41 5.20 -9.23 -12.10
CA ALA A 41 5.97 -10.30 -12.73
C ALA A 41 5.09 -11.41 -13.30
N ASN A 42 3.82 -11.49 -12.92
CA ASN A 42 2.90 -12.53 -13.37
C ASN A 42 2.22 -12.09 -14.67
N THR A 43 2.57 -12.74 -15.79
CA THR A 43 2.06 -12.38 -17.11
C THR A 43 0.54 -12.60 -17.27
N SER A 44 -0.10 -13.37 -16.42
CA SER A 44 -1.54 -13.56 -16.45
C SER A 44 -2.32 -12.46 -15.71
N VAL A 45 -1.63 -11.56 -14.98
CA VAL A 45 -2.25 -10.44 -14.28
C VAL A 45 -2.23 -9.20 -15.16
N HIS A 46 -3.41 -8.59 -15.35
CA HIS A 46 -3.55 -7.36 -16.13
C HIS A 46 -4.00 -6.16 -15.30
N THR A 47 -4.45 -6.36 -14.06
CA THR A 47 -4.96 -5.28 -13.21
C THR A 47 -4.61 -5.54 -11.75
N LEU A 48 -4.12 -4.51 -11.09
CA LEU A 48 -3.89 -4.49 -9.65
C LEU A 48 -4.89 -3.54 -9.02
N VAL A 49 -5.66 -4.02 -8.03
CA VAL A 49 -6.64 -3.22 -7.30
C VAL A 49 -6.21 -3.07 -5.86
N LEU A 50 -6.24 -1.84 -5.35
CA LEU A 50 -6.00 -1.52 -3.94
C LEU A 50 -7.31 -1.16 -3.26
N GLN A 51 -7.59 -1.79 -2.13
CA GLN A 51 -8.74 -1.48 -1.27
C GLN A 51 -8.28 -1.32 0.18
N GLY A 52 -9.09 -0.64 0.98
CA GLY A 52 -8.92 -0.59 2.43
C GLY A 52 -10.09 -1.23 3.14
N GLU A 53 -9.82 -2.08 4.12
CA GLU A 53 -10.85 -2.62 5.00
C GLU A 53 -11.28 -1.55 6.00
N GLY A 54 -12.57 -1.56 6.39
CA GLY A 54 -13.11 -0.63 7.37
C GLY A 54 -13.54 0.69 6.76
N ARG A 55 -13.50 1.77 7.58
CA ARG A 55 -14.05 3.07 7.21
C ARG A 55 -13.17 3.86 6.24
N HIS A 56 -11.86 3.64 6.28
CA HIS A 56 -10.89 4.48 5.57
C HIS A 56 -10.04 3.66 4.63
N PHE A 57 -9.71 4.24 3.49
CA PHE A 57 -8.78 3.63 2.54
C PHE A 57 -7.37 3.56 3.15
N CYS A 58 -6.78 4.71 3.45
CA CYS A 58 -5.45 4.80 4.03
C CYS A 58 -5.24 6.21 4.60
N THR A 59 -4.80 6.31 5.84
CA THR A 59 -4.64 7.60 6.53
C THR A 59 -3.22 8.15 6.48
N GLY A 60 -2.33 7.50 5.72
CA GLY A 60 -0.98 7.98 5.50
C GLY A 60 0.06 7.29 6.38
N LEU A 61 1.19 7.97 6.59
CA LEU A 61 2.29 7.42 7.38
C LEU A 61 1.87 7.07 8.81
N ASP A 62 2.24 5.88 9.27
CA ASP A 62 2.02 5.47 10.66
C ASP A 62 3.01 6.22 11.56
N LEU A 63 2.47 7.09 12.41
CA LEU A 63 3.23 7.92 13.33
C LEU A 63 3.20 7.41 14.78
N SER A 64 2.63 6.22 15.02
CA SER A 64 2.37 5.73 16.38
C SER A 64 3.64 5.51 17.21
N ASP A 65 4.78 5.26 16.59
CA ASP A 65 6.07 5.04 17.26
C ASP A 65 7.11 6.11 16.93
N LEU A 66 6.68 7.27 16.45
CA LEU A 66 7.57 8.35 16.00
C LEU A 66 8.58 8.76 17.07
N ALA A 67 8.15 8.80 18.34
CA ALA A 67 9.01 9.24 19.44
C ALA A 67 10.18 8.28 19.72
N THR A 68 10.09 7.02 19.28
CA THR A 68 11.12 5.99 19.51
C THR A 68 11.95 5.70 18.28
N LEU A 69 11.61 6.31 17.13
CA LEU A 69 12.35 6.09 15.89
C LEU A 69 13.62 6.93 15.84
N SER A 70 14.71 6.32 15.37
CA SER A 70 15.89 7.08 14.96
C SER A 70 15.60 7.82 13.65
N ASP A 71 16.40 8.85 13.35
CA ASP A 71 16.31 9.57 12.08
C ASP A 71 16.55 8.63 10.89
N ALA A 72 17.51 7.71 11.03
CA ALA A 72 17.81 6.73 9.99
C ALA A 72 16.63 5.80 9.72
N ASP A 73 15.95 5.33 10.77
CA ASP A 73 14.78 4.45 10.63
C ASP A 73 13.60 5.20 9.98
N LEU A 74 13.38 6.44 10.38
CA LEU A 74 12.34 7.27 9.77
C LEU A 74 12.63 7.50 8.28
N LEU A 75 13.86 7.83 7.94
CA LEU A 75 14.28 8.01 6.55
C LEU A 75 14.04 6.73 5.74
N LEU A 76 14.39 5.56 6.29
CA LEU A 76 14.15 4.28 5.61
C LEU A 76 12.67 4.07 5.34
N ARG A 77 11.79 4.37 6.29
CA ARG A 77 10.33 4.26 6.09
C ARG A 77 9.86 5.14 4.94
N LEU A 78 10.35 6.38 4.87
CA LEU A 78 9.99 7.31 3.79
C LEU A 78 10.50 6.81 2.44
N VAL A 79 11.72 6.29 2.38
CA VAL A 79 12.30 5.73 1.17
C VAL A 79 11.50 4.51 0.68
N ARG A 80 11.05 3.65 1.60
CA ARG A 80 10.25 2.48 1.23
C ARG A 80 8.89 2.87 0.69
N ILE A 81 8.24 3.87 1.27
CA ILE A 81 6.99 4.42 0.73
C ILE A 81 7.23 4.99 -0.67
N GLU A 82 8.29 5.74 -0.86
CA GLU A 82 8.66 6.28 -2.18
C GLU A 82 8.89 5.17 -3.20
N THR A 83 9.54 4.08 -2.79
CA THR A 83 9.74 2.90 -3.63
C THR A 83 8.40 2.32 -4.09
N LEU A 84 7.45 2.16 -3.15
CA LEU A 84 6.11 1.67 -3.46
C LEU A 84 5.39 2.59 -4.46
N LEU A 85 5.42 3.90 -4.22
CA LEU A 85 4.77 4.87 -5.10
C LEU A 85 5.38 4.85 -6.50
N ALA A 86 6.70 4.76 -6.60
CA ALA A 86 7.39 4.65 -7.89
C ALA A 86 7.00 3.38 -8.63
N MET A 87 6.89 2.25 -7.94
CA MET A 87 6.43 0.98 -8.53
C MET A 87 5.03 1.11 -9.12
N LEU A 88 4.11 1.75 -8.40
CA LEU A 88 2.74 1.95 -8.86
C LEU A 88 2.69 2.92 -10.04
N TRP A 89 3.47 3.99 -10.00
CA TRP A 89 3.55 4.97 -11.08
C TRP A 89 4.06 4.36 -12.38
N HIS A 90 5.07 3.49 -12.31
CA HIS A 90 5.68 2.82 -13.45
C HIS A 90 5.12 1.42 -13.71
N ALA A 91 3.97 1.08 -13.14
CA ALA A 91 3.41 -0.26 -13.25
C ALA A 91 3.21 -0.66 -14.73
N PRO A 92 3.55 -1.92 -15.08
CA PRO A 92 3.35 -2.44 -16.44
C PRO A 92 1.90 -2.82 -16.73
N ILE A 93 1.02 -2.74 -15.74
CA ILE A 93 -0.38 -3.12 -15.83
C ILE A 93 -1.26 -2.00 -15.27
N ARG A 94 -2.58 -2.12 -15.46
CA ARG A 94 -3.53 -1.16 -14.90
C ARG A 94 -3.52 -1.24 -13.38
N THR A 95 -3.51 -0.09 -12.73
CA THR A 95 -3.65 0.02 -11.28
C THR A 95 -4.92 0.82 -10.94
N VAL A 96 -5.70 0.33 -9.98
CA VAL A 96 -6.95 0.94 -9.54
C VAL A 96 -6.94 1.02 -8.03
N ALA A 97 -7.25 2.17 -7.46
CA ALA A 97 -7.44 2.34 -6.03
C ALA A 97 -8.90 2.70 -5.75
N GLN A 98 -9.52 1.97 -4.83
CA GLN A 98 -10.89 2.23 -4.38
C GLN A 98 -10.84 3.00 -3.07
N ALA A 99 -10.83 4.32 -3.16
CA ALA A 99 -10.78 5.21 -2.01
C ALA A 99 -12.16 5.33 -1.35
N LYS A 100 -12.14 5.38 -0.02
CA LYS A 100 -13.33 5.66 0.80
C LYS A 100 -12.89 6.26 2.12
N GLY A 101 -13.76 7.04 2.74
CA GLY A 101 -13.46 7.69 4.02
C GLY A 101 -12.18 8.54 3.91
N ARG A 102 -11.36 8.48 4.94
CA ARG A 102 -10.10 9.25 4.96
C ARG A 102 -9.08 8.61 4.03
N THR A 103 -8.50 9.46 3.19
CA THR A 103 -7.46 9.12 2.24
C THR A 103 -6.47 10.27 2.27
N TRP A 104 -5.54 10.23 3.23
CA TRP A 104 -4.71 11.37 3.63
C TRP A 104 -3.23 11.12 3.40
N GLY A 105 -2.48 12.21 3.15
CA GLY A 105 -1.03 12.18 3.03
C GLY A 105 -0.56 11.13 2.03
N ALA A 106 0.36 10.25 2.45
CA ALA A 106 0.85 9.16 1.61
C ALA A 106 -0.27 8.22 1.16
N GLY A 107 -1.38 8.10 1.92
CA GLY A 107 -2.57 7.36 1.50
C GLY A 107 -3.20 7.93 0.24
N ALA A 108 -3.25 9.26 0.12
CA ALA A 108 -3.74 9.93 -1.10
C ALA A 108 -2.79 9.71 -2.28
N ASP A 109 -1.48 9.60 -2.02
CA ASP A 109 -0.49 9.38 -3.06
C ASP A 109 -0.61 8.00 -3.72
N LEU A 110 -1.25 7.03 -3.05
CA LEU A 110 -1.53 5.71 -3.62
C LEU A 110 -2.58 5.76 -4.74
N LEU A 111 -3.37 6.81 -4.79
CA LEU A 111 -4.34 7.00 -5.86
C LEU A 111 -3.64 7.41 -7.14
#